data_dade687e776eb6b1b7f1f8ab32470d40
#
_entry.id   dade687e776eb6b1b7f1f8ab32470d40
#
_cell.length_a   1.000
_cell.length_b   1.000
_cell.length_c   1.000
_cell.angle_alpha   90.00
_cell.angle_beta   90.00
_cell.angle_gamma   90.00
#
_symmetry.space_group_name_H-M   'P 1'
#
loop_
_entity.id
_entity.type
_entity.pdbx_description
1 polymer ?
#
loop_
_entity_poly.entity_id
_entity_poly.type
_entity_poly.pdbx_seq_one_letter_code
_entity_poly.pdbx_strand_id
1 'polypeptide(L)'
;PSSGGAVLVTGIGEGTGTSSSGYGVLVQSGTSITSGGTGTLTVQGTGSNLATNLNRGITVTGGSIGSAGGDVTLIGQGGGAGTSQNGQGVRVDSAGVVSAGGNGNLNITGVGSSATGSNNAGVSLTNTNSRISTNNGTIHLVGSTLGTSQPGVDLSVNGVVQSGANNTVTVTTDSYSGDGTASISAGTGIVNIRNRTAGTLINLGGADVLGGSPLTLGLADAELERITAGTLEVGRNDATAAGAITVSAAISPTLASNLTVLGGGDIAIGADVTVANTLVLAIGADVTVANTLV
;
A
#
# COMPACT_ATOMS: atom_id res chain seq x y z
N PRO A 1 -21.22 16.25 -6.53
CA PRO A 1 -20.44 16.77 -5.41
C PRO A 1 -21.34 17.39 -4.34
N SER A 2 -21.05 17.11 -3.07
CA SER A 2 -21.68 17.82 -1.96
C SER A 2 -21.02 19.19 -1.78
N SER A 3 -21.76 20.18 -1.28
CA SER A 3 -21.20 21.51 -0.99
C SER A 3 -20.59 21.63 0.41
N GLY A 4 -19.98 20.53 0.92
CA GLY A 4 -19.34 20.45 2.24
C GLY A 4 -19.92 19.40 3.17
N GLY A 5 -20.99 18.71 2.76
CA GLY A 5 -21.54 17.56 3.49
C GLY A 5 -20.72 16.29 3.27
N ALA A 6 -20.78 15.36 4.23
CA ALA A 6 -20.19 14.04 4.08
C ALA A 6 -20.88 13.24 2.95
N VAL A 7 -20.07 12.46 2.22
CA VAL A 7 -20.56 11.55 1.17
C VAL A 7 -20.20 10.12 1.58
N LEU A 8 -21.19 9.23 1.56
CA LEU A 8 -21.00 7.78 1.73
C LEU A 8 -21.51 7.07 0.48
N VAL A 9 -20.67 6.23 -0.10
CA VAL A 9 -21.01 5.33 -1.20
C VAL A 9 -20.72 3.90 -0.76
N THR A 10 -21.71 3.03 -0.83
CA THR A 10 -21.55 1.60 -0.56
C THR A 10 -22.00 0.80 -1.76
N GLY A 11 -21.17 -0.16 -2.18
CA GLY A 11 -21.48 -1.04 -3.30
C GLY A 11 -21.13 -2.49 -3.00
N ILE A 12 -22.01 -3.40 -3.38
CA ILE A 12 -21.80 -4.84 -3.32
C ILE A 12 -21.90 -5.39 -4.72
N GLY A 13 -20.85 -6.05 -5.17
CA GLY A 13 -20.84 -6.77 -6.43
C GLY A 13 -21.68 -8.02 -6.30
N GLU A 14 -22.78 -8.06 -7.01
CA GLU A 14 -23.62 -9.24 -7.18
C GLU A 14 -23.43 -9.80 -8.58
N GLY A 15 -23.53 -11.08 -8.70
CA GLY A 15 -23.50 -11.76 -9.98
C GLY A 15 -24.29 -13.06 -9.89
N THR A 16 -24.78 -13.55 -11.01
CA THR A 16 -25.44 -14.86 -11.13
C THR A 16 -24.69 -15.72 -12.13
N GLY A 17 -24.37 -16.95 -11.76
CA GLY A 17 -23.82 -17.95 -12.68
C GLY A 17 -22.43 -17.59 -13.21
N THR A 18 -22.30 -17.28 -14.50
CA THR A 18 -21.03 -17.04 -15.21
C THR A 18 -20.65 -15.56 -15.35
N SER A 19 -21.24 -14.66 -14.59
CA SER A 19 -20.93 -13.24 -14.62
C SER A 19 -19.45 -13.00 -14.30
N SER A 20 -18.69 -12.36 -15.19
CA SER A 20 -17.23 -12.22 -15.09
C SER A 20 -16.74 -10.91 -14.43
N SER A 21 -17.63 -10.10 -13.87
CA SER A 21 -17.27 -8.79 -13.35
C SER A 21 -18.20 -8.41 -12.21
N GLY A 22 -17.79 -8.73 -10.99
CA GLY A 22 -18.55 -8.44 -9.78
C GLY A 22 -17.91 -7.31 -8.98
N TYR A 23 -17.93 -6.07 -9.49
CA TYR A 23 -17.40 -4.91 -8.78
C TYR A 23 -18.33 -4.45 -7.66
N GLY A 24 -17.81 -4.15 -6.48
CA GLY A 24 -18.55 -3.42 -5.47
C GLY A 24 -18.79 -1.98 -5.90
N VAL A 25 -17.72 -1.24 -6.17
CA VAL A 25 -17.80 0.13 -6.73
C VAL A 25 -16.85 0.24 -7.91
N LEU A 26 -17.36 0.75 -9.03
CA LEU A 26 -16.59 0.99 -10.26
C LEU A 26 -16.72 2.46 -10.66
N VAL A 27 -15.57 3.17 -10.74
CA VAL A 27 -15.47 4.55 -11.24
C VAL A 27 -14.64 4.53 -12.52
N GLN A 28 -15.28 4.84 -13.64
CA GLN A 28 -14.67 4.73 -14.97
C GLN A 28 -14.26 6.11 -15.53
N SER A 29 -13.57 6.10 -16.66
CA SER A 29 -13.14 7.31 -17.38
C SER A 29 -14.29 8.31 -17.55
N GLY A 30 -14.00 9.56 -17.25
CA GLY A 30 -14.96 10.66 -17.32
C GLY A 30 -15.98 10.72 -16.18
N THR A 31 -15.88 9.84 -15.18
CA THR A 31 -16.77 9.84 -14.01
C THR A 31 -16.00 10.13 -12.72
N SER A 32 -16.70 10.66 -11.72
CA SER A 32 -16.11 10.97 -10.42
C SER A 32 -17.07 10.77 -9.26
N ILE A 33 -16.52 10.40 -8.10
CA ILE A 33 -17.18 10.48 -6.80
C ILE A 33 -16.45 11.55 -5.99
N THR A 34 -17.13 12.64 -5.63
CA THR A 34 -16.48 13.79 -4.98
C THR A 34 -17.29 14.35 -3.84
N SER A 35 -16.59 14.84 -2.79
CA SER A 35 -17.13 15.73 -1.77
C SER A 35 -16.56 17.14 -1.92
N GLY A 36 -17.37 18.17 -1.67
CA GLY A 36 -16.98 19.57 -1.73
C GLY A 36 -16.57 20.12 -0.36
N GLY A 37 -15.94 21.29 -0.35
CA GLY A 37 -15.51 21.96 0.89
C GLY A 37 -14.65 21.07 1.78
N THR A 38 -14.98 21.03 3.07
CA THR A 38 -14.34 20.14 4.06
C THR A 38 -15.10 18.83 4.29
N GLY A 39 -16.09 18.53 3.44
CA GLY A 39 -16.88 17.30 3.55
C GLY A 39 -16.02 16.05 3.37
N THR A 40 -16.23 15.08 4.22
CA THR A 40 -15.54 13.76 4.12
C THR A 40 -16.15 12.91 3.02
N LEU A 41 -15.37 12.00 2.47
CA LEU A 41 -15.82 11.03 1.48
C LEU A 41 -15.44 9.62 1.92
N THR A 42 -16.44 8.77 2.08
CA THR A 42 -16.22 7.35 2.36
C THR A 42 -16.80 6.51 1.21
N VAL A 43 -15.98 5.60 0.67
CA VAL A 43 -16.38 4.64 -0.35
C VAL A 43 -16.10 3.24 0.16
N GLN A 44 -17.13 2.38 0.18
CA GLN A 44 -17.03 0.99 0.59
C GLN A 44 -17.45 0.09 -0.56
N GLY A 45 -16.64 -0.89 -0.89
CA GLY A 45 -16.92 -1.80 -2.00
C GLY A 45 -16.59 -3.24 -1.66
N THR A 46 -17.50 -4.16 -1.94
CA THR A 46 -17.29 -5.61 -1.80
C THR A 46 -17.51 -6.27 -3.14
N GLY A 47 -16.51 -6.99 -3.64
CA GLY A 47 -16.60 -7.77 -4.87
C GLY A 47 -17.47 -9.02 -4.71
N SER A 48 -17.99 -9.54 -5.80
CA SER A 48 -18.80 -10.77 -5.81
C SER A 48 -17.97 -12.00 -5.39
N ASN A 49 -18.57 -12.91 -4.64
CA ASN A 49 -17.95 -14.19 -4.24
C ASN A 49 -18.05 -15.30 -5.28
N LEU A 50 -18.45 -14.99 -6.50
CA LEU A 50 -18.53 -15.99 -7.57
C LEU A 50 -17.16 -16.51 -7.99
N ALA A 51 -17.09 -17.75 -8.47
CA ALA A 51 -15.87 -18.37 -9.00
C ALA A 51 -15.50 -17.84 -10.40
N THR A 52 -15.60 -16.53 -10.59
CA THR A 52 -15.30 -15.81 -11.84
C THR A 52 -14.26 -14.73 -11.60
N ASN A 53 -13.69 -14.18 -12.65
CA ASN A 53 -12.65 -13.15 -12.55
C ASN A 53 -13.23 -11.74 -12.30
N LEU A 54 -12.37 -10.78 -11.96
CA LEU A 54 -12.70 -9.35 -11.81
C LEU A 54 -13.70 -9.04 -10.70
N ASN A 55 -13.66 -9.79 -9.61
CA ASN A 55 -14.51 -9.56 -8.44
C ASN A 55 -13.83 -8.59 -7.46
N ARG A 56 -13.77 -7.31 -7.81
CA ARG A 56 -13.05 -6.29 -7.07
C ARG A 56 -13.94 -5.55 -6.09
N GLY A 57 -13.37 -5.13 -4.96
CA GLY A 57 -14.07 -4.27 -4.01
C GLY A 57 -14.34 -2.89 -4.60
N ILE A 58 -13.29 -2.10 -4.78
CA ILE A 58 -13.34 -0.77 -5.41
C ILE A 58 -12.39 -0.74 -6.61
N THR A 59 -12.86 -0.22 -7.73
CA THR A 59 -12.04 0.01 -8.92
C THR A 59 -12.19 1.45 -9.39
N VAL A 60 -11.04 2.13 -9.59
CA VAL A 60 -10.96 3.46 -10.21
C VAL A 60 -10.13 3.32 -11.48
N THR A 61 -10.77 3.29 -12.63
CA THR A 61 -10.12 3.09 -13.93
C THR A 61 -10.36 4.30 -14.84
N GLY A 62 -9.39 5.20 -14.93
CA GLY A 62 -9.48 6.45 -15.68
C GLY A 62 -10.46 7.48 -15.11
N GLY A 63 -11.12 7.18 -14.00
CA GLY A 63 -12.01 8.08 -13.28
C GLY A 63 -11.36 8.65 -12.03
N SER A 64 -12.15 9.28 -11.14
CA SER A 64 -11.60 9.85 -9.91
C SER A 64 -12.49 9.66 -8.68
N ILE A 65 -11.85 9.49 -7.53
CA ILE A 65 -12.47 9.58 -6.21
C ILE A 65 -11.71 10.66 -5.44
N GLY A 66 -12.41 11.68 -4.90
CA GLY A 66 -11.69 12.72 -4.17
C GLY A 66 -12.53 13.69 -3.37
N SER A 67 -11.86 14.43 -2.50
CA SER A 67 -12.44 15.52 -1.71
C SER A 67 -11.77 16.85 -2.05
N ALA A 68 -12.49 17.96 -1.82
CA ALA A 68 -11.91 19.29 -1.95
C ALA A 68 -11.03 19.67 -0.74
N GLY A 69 -11.31 19.13 0.45
CA GLY A 69 -10.55 19.47 1.66
C GLY A 69 -10.82 18.58 2.88
N GLY A 70 -11.78 17.67 2.80
CA GLY A 70 -12.06 16.69 3.84
C GLY A 70 -11.31 15.38 3.62
N ASP A 71 -11.35 14.49 4.59
CA ASP A 71 -10.71 13.18 4.51
C ASP A 71 -11.41 12.28 3.46
N VAL A 72 -10.63 11.42 2.81
CA VAL A 72 -11.11 10.37 1.92
C VAL A 72 -10.78 9.01 2.52
N THR A 73 -11.78 8.17 2.62
CA THR A 73 -11.63 6.79 3.11
C THR A 73 -12.16 5.81 2.07
N LEU A 74 -11.31 4.88 1.65
CA LEU A 74 -11.68 3.76 0.79
C LEU A 74 -11.54 2.45 1.56
N ILE A 75 -12.59 1.61 1.54
CA ILE A 75 -12.59 0.28 2.16
C ILE A 75 -13.05 -0.72 1.11
N GLY A 76 -12.11 -1.49 0.58
CA GLY A 76 -12.35 -2.44 -0.50
C GLY A 76 -12.10 -3.88 -0.08
N GLN A 77 -13.07 -4.76 -0.34
CA GLN A 77 -12.95 -6.20 -0.17
C GLN A 77 -13.06 -6.87 -1.53
N GLY A 78 -12.00 -7.51 -1.99
CA GLY A 78 -12.02 -8.37 -3.18
C GLY A 78 -12.81 -9.64 -2.94
N GLY A 79 -13.49 -10.10 -3.96
CA GLY A 79 -14.25 -11.34 -3.97
C GLY A 79 -13.62 -12.38 -4.90
N GLY A 80 -14.38 -13.41 -5.21
CA GLY A 80 -13.97 -14.54 -6.03
C GLY A 80 -13.70 -15.80 -5.22
N ALA A 81 -13.80 -16.94 -5.85
CA ALA A 81 -13.56 -18.26 -5.26
C ALA A 81 -12.73 -19.15 -6.20
N GLY A 82 -12.15 -20.23 -5.66
CA GLY A 82 -11.34 -21.19 -6.42
C GLY A 82 -10.12 -20.54 -7.07
N THR A 83 -10.03 -20.58 -8.39
CA THR A 83 -8.92 -20.01 -9.19
C THR A 83 -9.23 -18.62 -9.76
N SER A 84 -10.21 -17.91 -9.21
CA SER A 84 -10.57 -16.54 -9.64
C SER A 84 -9.35 -15.61 -9.60
N GLN A 85 -9.29 -14.74 -10.60
CA GLN A 85 -8.22 -13.76 -10.76
C GLN A 85 -8.79 -12.33 -10.66
N ASN A 86 -7.91 -11.38 -10.37
CA ASN A 86 -8.24 -9.97 -10.31
C ASN A 86 -9.31 -9.62 -9.27
N GLY A 87 -9.23 -10.26 -8.11
CA GLY A 87 -10.07 -9.98 -6.95
C GLY A 87 -9.37 -8.99 -6.00
N GLN A 88 -8.91 -7.84 -6.48
CA GLN A 88 -8.29 -6.83 -5.65
C GLN A 88 -9.30 -6.18 -4.68
N GLY A 89 -8.83 -5.83 -3.48
CA GLY A 89 -9.62 -5.03 -2.54
C GLY A 89 -9.89 -3.64 -3.10
N VAL A 90 -8.83 -2.87 -3.35
CA VAL A 90 -8.87 -1.57 -4.01
C VAL A 90 -7.91 -1.58 -5.19
N ARG A 91 -8.40 -1.21 -6.37
CA ARG A 91 -7.58 -1.05 -7.57
C ARG A 91 -7.72 0.35 -8.14
N VAL A 92 -6.58 0.98 -8.46
CA VAL A 92 -6.49 2.25 -9.19
C VAL A 92 -5.63 2.02 -10.42
N ASP A 93 -6.20 2.20 -11.62
CA ASP A 93 -5.50 1.93 -12.88
C ASP A 93 -5.90 2.88 -14.02
N SER A 94 -5.18 2.78 -15.14
CA SER A 94 -5.51 3.47 -16.39
C SER A 94 -5.75 4.98 -16.22
N ALA A 95 -4.84 5.66 -15.54
CA ALA A 95 -4.94 7.06 -15.15
C ALA A 95 -6.05 7.36 -14.11
N GLY A 96 -6.47 6.37 -13.35
CA GLY A 96 -7.36 6.56 -12.20
C GLY A 96 -6.72 7.42 -11.11
N VAL A 97 -7.49 8.28 -10.47
CA VAL A 97 -7.01 9.20 -9.44
C VAL A 97 -7.82 9.04 -8.15
N VAL A 98 -7.11 8.86 -7.04
CA VAL A 98 -7.68 8.97 -5.70
C VAL A 98 -6.97 10.10 -4.96
N SER A 99 -7.72 11.11 -4.49
CA SER A 99 -7.09 12.29 -3.91
C SER A 99 -7.86 12.91 -2.75
N ALA A 100 -7.14 13.46 -1.77
CA ALA A 100 -7.71 14.35 -0.79
C ALA A 100 -7.10 15.76 -0.96
N GLY A 101 -7.95 16.76 -1.16
CA GLY A 101 -7.55 18.16 -1.30
C GLY A 101 -7.35 18.84 0.05
N GLY A 102 -6.94 20.11 0.04
CA GLY A 102 -6.72 20.90 1.25
C GLY A 102 -5.85 20.19 2.28
N ASN A 103 -6.36 20.06 3.50
CA ASN A 103 -5.70 19.34 4.60
C ASN A 103 -6.27 17.92 4.83
N GLY A 104 -7.11 17.42 3.91
CA GLY A 104 -7.72 16.11 4.03
C GLY A 104 -6.70 14.98 3.97
N ASN A 105 -6.88 13.97 4.81
CA ASN A 105 -6.10 12.74 4.82
C ASN A 105 -6.71 11.69 3.89
N LEU A 106 -5.89 10.76 3.46
CA LEU A 106 -6.31 9.68 2.60
C LEU A 106 -6.05 8.33 3.28
N ASN A 107 -7.12 7.59 3.56
CA ASN A 107 -7.07 6.28 4.19
C ASN A 107 -7.61 5.23 3.22
N ILE A 108 -6.76 4.29 2.80
CA ILE A 108 -7.14 3.21 1.90
C ILE A 108 -6.89 1.88 2.58
N THR A 109 -7.94 1.09 2.75
CA THR A 109 -7.85 -0.27 3.23
C THR A 109 -8.37 -1.23 2.16
N GLY A 110 -7.51 -2.11 1.70
CA GLY A 110 -7.83 -3.14 0.72
C GLY A 110 -7.54 -4.53 1.25
N VAL A 111 -8.51 -5.42 1.10
CA VAL A 111 -8.33 -6.85 1.35
C VAL A 111 -8.56 -7.59 0.04
N GLY A 112 -7.54 -8.27 -0.44
CA GLY A 112 -7.61 -9.07 -1.66
C GLY A 112 -8.38 -10.37 -1.46
N SER A 113 -8.75 -11.00 -2.57
CA SER A 113 -9.45 -12.29 -2.57
C SER A 113 -8.64 -13.41 -1.92
N SER A 114 -9.33 -14.40 -1.38
CA SER A 114 -8.76 -15.70 -0.98
C SER A 114 -8.57 -16.68 -2.13
N ALA A 115 -9.01 -16.35 -3.33
CA ALA A 115 -8.83 -17.19 -4.50
C ALA A 115 -7.35 -17.39 -4.85
N THR A 116 -7.00 -18.54 -5.41
CA THR A 116 -5.61 -18.93 -5.71
C THR A 116 -5.10 -18.39 -7.05
N GLY A 117 -5.95 -17.72 -7.83
CA GLY A 117 -5.55 -17.08 -9.08
C GLY A 117 -4.68 -15.84 -8.87
N SER A 118 -4.22 -15.25 -9.97
CA SER A 118 -3.31 -14.11 -9.95
C SER A 118 -4.03 -12.77 -9.70
N ASN A 119 -3.26 -11.74 -9.36
CA ASN A 119 -3.71 -10.36 -9.21
C ASN A 119 -4.82 -10.17 -8.16
N ASN A 120 -4.68 -10.80 -7.01
CA ASN A 120 -5.61 -10.71 -5.88
C ASN A 120 -5.04 -9.85 -4.74
N ALA A 121 -4.30 -8.80 -5.06
CA ALA A 121 -3.70 -7.90 -4.08
C ALA A 121 -4.73 -7.16 -3.22
N GLY A 122 -4.35 -6.77 -2.02
CA GLY A 122 -5.19 -5.91 -1.17
C GLY A 122 -5.42 -4.55 -1.79
N VAL A 123 -4.35 -3.80 -1.99
CA VAL A 123 -4.33 -2.51 -2.71
C VAL A 123 -3.44 -2.65 -3.93
N SER A 124 -3.95 -2.33 -5.11
CA SER A 124 -3.17 -2.34 -6.35
C SER A 124 -3.26 -0.97 -7.04
N LEU A 125 -2.11 -0.37 -7.30
CA LEU A 125 -1.97 0.86 -8.07
C LEU A 125 -1.07 0.55 -9.26
N THR A 126 -1.62 0.60 -10.45
CA THR A 126 -0.94 0.15 -11.68
C THR A 126 -1.27 1.03 -12.87
N ASN A 127 -0.44 0.94 -13.92
CA ASN A 127 -0.55 1.68 -15.17
C ASN A 127 -0.21 3.18 -15.08
N THR A 128 0.24 3.69 -16.20
CA THR A 128 0.70 5.06 -16.37
C THR A 128 -0.35 6.09 -15.94
N ASN A 129 0.10 7.11 -15.22
CA ASN A 129 -0.69 8.21 -14.68
C ASN A 129 -1.71 7.84 -13.60
N SER A 130 -1.73 6.60 -13.10
CA SER A 130 -2.54 6.23 -11.94
C SER A 130 -1.93 6.83 -10.67
N ARG A 131 -2.79 7.44 -9.82
CA ARG A 131 -2.28 8.25 -8.71
C ARG A 131 -3.14 8.14 -7.44
N ILE A 132 -2.45 8.08 -6.32
CA ILE A 132 -2.99 8.28 -4.97
C ILE A 132 -2.25 9.49 -4.37
N SER A 133 -2.98 10.57 -4.00
CA SER A 133 -2.30 11.80 -3.57
C SER A 133 -3.09 12.64 -2.57
N THR A 134 -2.36 13.40 -1.75
CA THR A 134 -2.91 14.45 -0.88
C THR A 134 -2.20 15.78 -1.16
N ASN A 135 -2.86 16.89 -0.82
CA ASN A 135 -2.20 18.20 -0.86
C ASN A 135 -1.38 18.44 0.42
N ASN A 136 -2.04 18.56 1.58
CA ASN A 136 -1.38 18.80 2.87
C ASN A 136 -1.72 17.72 3.91
N GLY A 137 -2.40 16.64 3.51
CA GLY A 137 -2.76 15.54 4.39
C GLY A 137 -1.76 14.39 4.35
N THR A 138 -1.97 13.42 5.23
CA THR A 138 -1.24 12.16 5.27
C THR A 138 -1.88 11.12 4.36
N ILE A 139 -1.11 10.12 3.96
CA ILE A 139 -1.61 8.94 3.25
C ILE A 139 -1.37 7.71 4.10
N HIS A 140 -2.41 6.90 4.27
CA HIS A 140 -2.31 5.60 4.92
C HIS A 140 -2.88 4.51 4.01
N LEU A 141 -2.03 3.64 3.50
CA LEU A 141 -2.39 2.46 2.72
C LEU A 141 -2.28 1.22 3.61
N VAL A 142 -3.36 0.48 3.73
CA VAL A 142 -3.39 -0.82 4.41
C VAL A 142 -3.78 -1.87 3.39
N GLY A 143 -2.85 -2.75 3.06
CA GLY A 143 -3.09 -3.84 2.12
C GLY A 143 -2.89 -5.19 2.76
N SER A 144 -3.81 -6.11 2.51
CA SER A 144 -3.67 -7.51 2.87
C SER A 144 -4.31 -8.39 1.80
N THR A 145 -3.81 -9.59 1.67
CA THR A 145 -4.45 -10.63 0.87
C THR A 145 -4.89 -11.77 1.78
N LEU A 146 -5.95 -12.43 1.41
CA LEU A 146 -6.38 -13.68 2.05
C LEU A 146 -5.75 -14.91 1.37
N GLY A 147 -5.17 -14.71 0.18
CA GLY A 147 -4.41 -15.73 -0.55
C GLY A 147 -2.92 -15.74 -0.17
N THR A 148 -2.22 -16.81 -0.49
CA THR A 148 -0.81 -17.03 -0.10
C THR A 148 0.21 -16.65 -1.18
N SER A 149 -0.22 -16.12 -2.32
CA SER A 149 0.65 -15.91 -3.50
C SER A 149 0.58 -14.51 -4.10
N GLN A 150 -0.03 -13.56 -3.38
CA GLN A 150 -0.21 -12.19 -3.89
C GLN A 150 0.24 -11.17 -2.85
N PRO A 151 0.78 -10.01 -3.25
CA PRO A 151 1.17 -8.97 -2.31
C PRO A 151 -0.06 -8.33 -1.64
N GLY A 152 0.13 -7.88 -0.41
CA GLY A 152 -0.87 -7.04 0.26
C GLY A 152 -0.99 -5.68 -0.41
N VAL A 153 0.14 -5.07 -0.78
CA VAL A 153 0.21 -3.83 -1.57
C VAL A 153 1.07 -4.06 -2.81
N ASP A 154 0.50 -3.75 -3.97
CA ASP A 154 1.13 -3.86 -5.29
C ASP A 154 1.16 -2.48 -5.95
N LEU A 155 2.34 -1.90 -6.10
CA LEU A 155 2.58 -0.67 -6.84
C LEU A 155 3.38 -0.99 -8.09
N SER A 156 2.75 -0.93 -9.25
CA SER A 156 3.38 -1.35 -10.50
C SER A 156 3.16 -0.35 -11.63
N VAL A 157 4.03 -0.40 -12.64
CA VAL A 157 3.93 0.33 -13.92
C VAL A 157 3.55 1.82 -13.75
N ASN A 158 4.47 2.65 -13.26
CA ASN A 158 4.30 4.10 -13.10
C ASN A 158 3.17 4.54 -12.13
N GLY A 159 2.72 3.68 -11.23
CA GLY A 159 1.81 4.06 -10.16
C GLY A 159 2.48 5.04 -9.18
N VAL A 160 1.83 6.14 -8.84
CA VAL A 160 2.38 7.19 -7.97
C VAL A 160 1.56 7.33 -6.70
N VAL A 161 2.22 7.16 -5.54
CA VAL A 161 1.70 7.53 -4.24
C VAL A 161 2.45 8.76 -3.74
N GLN A 162 1.76 9.87 -3.55
CA GLN A 162 2.42 11.13 -3.20
C GLN A 162 1.64 11.93 -2.16
N SER A 163 2.23 12.19 -1.00
CA SER A 163 1.76 13.24 -0.10
C SER A 163 2.37 14.59 -0.51
N GLY A 164 1.58 15.65 -0.41
CA GLY A 164 2.09 17.01 -0.54
C GLY A 164 2.67 17.53 0.77
N ALA A 165 3.29 18.70 0.74
CA ALA A 165 3.75 19.50 1.88
C ALA A 165 4.56 18.72 2.94
N ASN A 166 5.36 17.74 2.52
CA ASN A 166 6.25 16.98 3.41
C ASN A 166 5.53 16.21 4.53
N ASN A 167 4.34 15.72 4.25
CA ASN A 167 3.59 14.89 5.19
C ASN A 167 3.96 13.42 5.10
N THR A 168 3.38 12.63 6.00
CA THR A 168 3.68 11.20 6.11
C THR A 168 2.90 10.38 5.09
N VAL A 169 3.58 9.41 4.47
CA VAL A 169 2.99 8.29 3.76
C VAL A 169 3.27 7.02 4.55
N THR A 170 2.23 6.30 4.94
CA THR A 170 2.37 5.02 5.64
C THR A 170 1.80 3.89 4.79
N VAL A 171 2.60 2.88 4.54
CA VAL A 171 2.19 1.61 3.92
C VAL A 171 2.24 0.52 4.99
N THR A 172 1.11 -0.10 5.29
CA THR A 172 0.98 -1.17 6.29
C THR A 172 0.59 -2.45 5.57
N THR A 173 1.51 -3.41 5.51
CA THR A 173 1.32 -4.66 4.78
C THR A 173 2.30 -5.73 5.28
N ASP A 174 1.99 -7.01 5.06
CA ASP A 174 2.92 -8.10 5.32
C ASP A 174 3.64 -8.58 4.05
N SER A 175 3.33 -7.97 2.91
CA SER A 175 3.99 -8.21 1.63
C SER A 175 3.81 -7.02 0.69
N TYR A 176 4.86 -6.63 0.00
CA TYR A 176 4.93 -5.45 -0.86
C TYR A 176 5.53 -5.83 -2.21
N SER A 177 4.95 -5.33 -3.26
CA SER A 177 5.55 -5.40 -4.60
C SER A 177 5.61 -4.00 -5.18
N GLY A 178 6.79 -3.56 -5.53
CA GLY A 178 7.05 -2.30 -6.21
C GLY A 178 7.88 -2.55 -7.45
N ASP A 179 7.25 -2.60 -8.64
CA ASP A 179 7.98 -2.84 -9.86
C ASP A 179 8.40 -1.55 -10.60
N GLY A 180 9.40 -1.73 -11.43
CA GLY A 180 9.88 -0.91 -12.55
C GLY A 180 9.91 0.60 -12.34
N THR A 181 8.80 1.27 -12.19
CA THR A 181 8.68 2.74 -12.28
C THR A 181 7.67 3.33 -11.30
N ALA A 182 7.04 2.50 -10.47
CA ALA A 182 6.17 2.97 -9.41
C ALA A 182 6.97 3.73 -8.34
N SER A 183 6.37 4.73 -7.71
CA SER A 183 7.06 5.55 -6.71
C SER A 183 6.17 5.91 -5.52
N ILE A 184 6.82 6.06 -4.36
CA ILE A 184 6.23 6.62 -3.15
C ILE A 184 7.00 7.90 -2.82
N SER A 185 6.30 9.01 -2.58
CA SER A 185 6.95 10.28 -2.24
C SER A 185 6.25 10.99 -1.09
N ALA A 186 7.02 11.31 -0.08
CA ALA A 186 6.68 12.22 1.00
C ALA A 186 7.52 13.52 0.95
N GLY A 187 8.26 13.77 -0.15
CA GLY A 187 9.19 14.90 -0.23
C GLY A 187 10.25 14.83 0.87
N THR A 188 10.30 15.82 1.77
CA THR A 188 11.18 15.82 2.96
C THR A 188 10.48 15.25 4.21
N GLY A 189 9.26 14.74 4.07
CA GLY A 189 8.51 14.08 5.14
C GLY A 189 8.95 12.64 5.38
N ILE A 190 8.06 11.86 5.95
CA ILE A 190 8.34 10.47 6.36
C ILE A 190 7.59 9.50 5.46
N VAL A 191 8.27 8.47 4.97
CA VAL A 191 7.64 7.27 4.43
C VAL A 191 7.84 6.13 5.41
N ASN A 192 6.74 5.53 5.88
CA ASN A 192 6.75 4.35 6.74
C ASN A 192 6.32 3.13 5.92
N ILE A 193 7.18 2.12 5.80
CA ILE A 193 6.82 0.78 5.31
C ILE A 193 6.85 -0.16 6.50
N ARG A 194 5.69 -0.67 6.92
CA ARG A 194 5.60 -1.46 8.15
C ARG A 194 4.73 -2.69 7.99
N ASN A 195 5.07 -3.72 8.76
CA ASN A 195 4.27 -4.94 8.84
C ASN A 195 2.85 -4.64 9.37
N ARG A 196 1.90 -5.43 8.92
CA ARG A 196 0.50 -5.41 9.36
C ARG A 196 0.27 -6.36 10.54
N THR A 197 0.86 -7.54 10.48
CA THR A 197 0.72 -8.59 11.49
C THR A 197 1.90 -8.58 12.44
N ALA A 198 1.63 -8.67 13.75
CA ALA A 198 2.70 -8.75 14.75
C ALA A 198 3.60 -9.97 14.50
N GLY A 199 4.92 -9.78 14.67
CA GLY A 199 5.90 -10.84 14.48
C GLY A 199 6.26 -11.13 13.02
N THR A 200 5.65 -10.47 12.01
CA THR A 200 6.10 -10.58 10.61
C THR A 200 7.59 -10.24 10.53
N LEU A 201 8.37 -11.10 9.91
CA LEU A 201 9.79 -10.85 9.66
C LEU A 201 9.94 -9.76 8.59
N ILE A 202 11.05 -9.04 8.63
CA ILE A 202 11.38 -8.07 7.57
C ILE A 202 12.75 -8.44 6.99
N ASN A 203 12.83 -8.45 5.66
CA ASN A 203 14.07 -8.73 4.94
C ASN A 203 14.40 -7.58 3.98
N LEU A 204 15.36 -6.74 4.37
CA LEU A 204 15.88 -5.67 3.52
C LEU A 204 16.91 -6.25 2.54
N GLY A 205 16.76 -5.91 1.28
CA GLY A 205 17.51 -6.47 0.16
C GLY A 205 16.99 -7.82 -0.35
N GLY A 206 15.95 -8.39 0.27
CA GLY A 206 15.38 -9.68 -0.10
C GLY A 206 13.93 -9.61 -0.60
N ALA A 207 13.43 -10.73 -1.06
CA ALA A 207 12.06 -10.88 -1.55
C ALA A 207 11.08 -11.23 -0.43
N ASP A 208 9.79 -10.97 -0.67
CA ASP A 208 8.68 -11.43 0.15
C ASP A 208 8.67 -12.96 0.31
N VAL A 209 8.30 -13.45 1.49
CA VAL A 209 7.91 -14.84 1.70
C VAL A 209 6.42 -14.86 2.07
N LEU A 210 5.59 -15.19 1.08
CA LEU A 210 4.13 -15.14 1.16
C LEU A 210 3.49 -16.37 1.80
N GLY A 211 4.27 -17.42 2.02
CA GLY A 211 3.84 -18.65 2.70
C GLY A 211 4.59 -18.87 3.99
N GLY A 212 3.91 -19.40 4.99
CA GLY A 212 4.52 -19.69 6.29
C GLY A 212 3.93 -18.87 7.44
N SER A 213 4.48 -19.10 8.63
CA SER A 213 4.12 -18.37 9.85
C SER A 213 5.37 -18.30 10.73
N PRO A 214 5.95 -17.12 10.91
CA PRO A 214 5.54 -15.82 10.40
C PRO A 214 5.78 -15.64 8.88
N LEU A 215 5.09 -14.66 8.27
CA LEU A 215 5.39 -14.16 6.93
C LEU A 215 6.69 -13.34 6.95
N THR A 216 7.25 -13.08 5.77
CA THR A 216 8.36 -12.13 5.63
C THR A 216 7.98 -11.03 4.64
N LEU A 217 7.99 -9.79 5.10
CA LEU A 217 7.94 -8.60 4.26
C LEU A 217 9.35 -8.37 3.68
N GLY A 218 9.53 -8.67 2.42
CA GLY A 218 10.74 -8.39 1.67
C GLY A 218 10.70 -6.99 1.07
N LEU A 219 11.83 -6.30 1.08
CA LEU A 219 12.01 -4.99 0.46
C LEU A 219 13.34 -4.99 -0.28
N ALA A 220 13.28 -5.26 -1.58
CA ALA A 220 14.46 -5.26 -2.43
C ALA A 220 15.05 -3.84 -2.53
N ASP A 221 16.35 -3.73 -2.78
CA ASP A 221 17.02 -2.42 -2.95
C ASP A 221 16.34 -1.56 -4.03
N ALA A 222 15.99 -2.17 -5.17
CA ALA A 222 15.29 -1.49 -6.25
C ALA A 222 13.90 -0.94 -5.85
N GLU A 223 13.25 -1.49 -4.85
CA GLU A 223 11.98 -0.97 -4.30
C GLU A 223 12.25 0.22 -3.35
N LEU A 224 13.29 0.11 -2.53
CA LEU A 224 13.70 1.17 -1.60
C LEU A 224 14.19 2.42 -2.35
N GLU A 225 14.88 2.25 -3.48
CA GLU A 225 15.36 3.35 -4.34
C GLU A 225 14.25 4.18 -4.98
N ARG A 226 12.98 3.75 -4.92
CA ARG A 226 11.82 4.48 -5.47
C ARG A 226 11.05 5.27 -4.42
N ILE A 227 11.57 5.31 -3.21
CA ILE A 227 10.96 6.00 -2.08
C ILE A 227 11.67 7.31 -1.84
N THR A 228 11.00 8.42 -2.15
CA THR A 228 11.50 9.77 -1.85
C THR A 228 10.99 10.24 -0.49
N ALA A 229 11.90 10.44 0.46
CA ALA A 229 11.57 10.85 1.81
C ALA A 229 12.72 11.63 2.48
N GLY A 230 12.39 12.48 3.45
CA GLY A 230 13.38 12.96 4.42
C GLY A 230 13.83 11.82 5.34
N THR A 231 12.90 10.97 5.75
CA THR A 231 13.19 9.74 6.50
C THR A 231 12.36 8.59 5.96
N LEU A 232 13.03 7.50 5.58
CA LEU A 232 12.41 6.22 5.35
C LEU A 232 12.43 5.42 6.66
N GLU A 233 11.25 5.06 7.17
CA GLU A 233 11.11 4.17 8.32
C GLU A 233 10.65 2.80 7.84
N VAL A 234 11.33 1.73 8.27
CA VAL A 234 10.95 0.35 7.96
C VAL A 234 10.70 -0.42 9.24
N GLY A 235 9.55 -1.08 9.28
CA GLY A 235 9.09 -1.83 10.43
C GLY A 235 8.36 -0.98 11.47
N ARG A 236 8.17 -1.52 12.66
CA ARG A 236 7.53 -0.88 13.82
C ARG A 236 7.86 -1.61 15.11
N ASN A 237 7.82 -0.90 16.23
CA ASN A 237 8.14 -1.42 17.57
C ASN A 237 7.02 -1.20 18.60
N ASP A 238 5.80 -1.03 18.15
CA ASP A 238 4.60 -0.91 19.00
C ASP A 238 3.95 -2.29 19.29
N ALA A 239 2.69 -2.31 19.72
CA ALA A 239 1.95 -3.55 20.03
C ALA A 239 1.84 -4.53 18.85
N THR A 240 2.07 -4.07 17.61
CA THR A 240 2.14 -4.88 16.39
C THR A 240 3.57 -4.96 15.85
N ALA A 241 4.56 -4.93 16.72
CA ALA A 241 5.97 -4.90 16.37
C ALA A 241 6.34 -5.95 15.31
N ALA A 242 7.28 -5.60 14.45
CA ALA A 242 7.93 -6.55 13.55
C ALA A 242 8.66 -7.62 14.36
N GLY A 243 8.79 -8.80 13.79
CA GLY A 243 9.70 -9.83 14.27
C GLY A 243 11.16 -9.46 14.03
N ALA A 244 12.02 -10.44 13.81
CA ALA A 244 13.40 -10.18 13.43
C ALA A 244 13.48 -9.46 12.09
N ILE A 245 14.46 -8.55 11.97
CA ILE A 245 14.76 -7.80 10.76
C ILE A 245 16.16 -8.20 10.27
N THR A 246 16.25 -8.55 9.00
CA THR A 246 17.54 -8.95 8.40
C THR A 246 17.85 -8.05 7.20
N VAL A 247 19.08 -7.60 7.07
CA VAL A 247 19.62 -7.07 5.82
C VAL A 247 20.39 -8.20 5.15
N SER A 248 19.77 -8.85 4.15
CA SER A 248 20.34 -10.04 3.51
C SER A 248 21.13 -9.76 2.23
N ALA A 249 20.89 -8.61 1.61
CA ALA A 249 21.67 -8.09 0.48
C ALA A 249 21.87 -6.58 0.64
N ALA A 250 22.84 -6.03 -0.07
CA ALA A 250 23.17 -4.60 0.01
C ALA A 250 21.96 -3.73 -0.35
N ILE A 251 21.77 -2.64 0.41
CA ILE A 251 20.74 -1.64 0.18
C ILE A 251 21.31 -0.23 0.18
N SER A 252 20.76 0.61 -0.71
CA SER A 252 21.18 2.01 -0.85
C SER A 252 20.00 2.92 -1.24
N PRO A 253 19.07 3.23 -0.32
CA PRO A 253 17.90 4.06 -0.61
C PRO A 253 18.29 5.52 -0.91
N THR A 254 18.77 5.79 -2.11
CA THR A 254 19.41 7.07 -2.52
C THR A 254 18.44 8.26 -2.52
N LEU A 255 17.15 8.04 -2.65
CA LEU A 255 16.11 9.09 -2.62
C LEU A 255 15.56 9.36 -1.22
N ALA A 256 16.01 8.63 -0.21
CA ALA A 256 15.72 8.89 1.19
C ALA A 256 16.96 9.44 1.90
N SER A 257 16.81 10.55 2.64
CA SER A 257 17.95 11.16 3.33
C SER A 257 18.41 10.36 4.55
N ASN A 258 17.45 9.79 5.28
CA ASN A 258 17.71 9.00 6.48
C ASN A 258 16.97 7.66 6.38
N LEU A 259 17.54 6.62 7.00
CA LEU A 259 16.90 5.33 7.17
C LEU A 259 16.73 5.03 8.66
N THR A 260 15.51 4.69 9.07
CA THR A 260 15.21 4.21 10.43
C THR A 260 14.63 2.80 10.33
N VAL A 261 15.22 1.86 11.04
CA VAL A 261 14.74 0.47 11.11
C VAL A 261 14.19 0.22 12.51
N LEU A 262 12.91 -0.19 12.59
CA LEU A 262 12.16 -0.34 13.84
C LEU A 262 11.70 -1.80 13.98
N GLY A 263 12.13 -2.49 15.03
CA GLY A 263 11.75 -3.88 15.28
C GLY A 263 11.47 -4.19 16.74
N GLY A 264 10.63 -5.18 17.01
CA GLY A 264 10.45 -5.76 18.34
C GLY A 264 11.40 -6.93 18.59
N GLY A 265 11.95 -7.53 17.52
CA GLY A 265 12.94 -8.60 17.55
C GLY A 265 14.35 -8.11 17.20
N ASP A 266 15.25 -9.05 16.99
CA ASP A 266 16.65 -8.77 16.63
C ASP A 266 16.80 -8.10 15.27
N ILE A 267 17.83 -7.27 15.10
CA ILE A 267 18.25 -6.75 13.80
C ILE A 267 19.61 -7.34 13.42
N ALA A 268 19.67 -8.04 12.31
CA ALA A 268 20.89 -8.63 11.76
C ALA A 268 21.30 -7.93 10.47
N ILE A 269 22.40 -7.21 10.46
CA ILE A 269 22.97 -6.54 9.29
C ILE A 269 23.98 -7.50 8.66
N GLY A 270 23.52 -8.30 7.69
CA GLY A 270 24.32 -9.29 6.98
C GLY A 270 24.93 -8.78 5.66
N ALA A 271 24.58 -7.58 5.21
CA ALA A 271 25.08 -6.95 4.00
C ALA A 271 25.23 -5.43 4.19
N ASP A 272 25.85 -4.75 3.22
CA ASP A 272 26.13 -3.33 3.32
C ASP A 272 24.85 -2.48 3.33
N VAL A 273 24.84 -1.44 4.16
CA VAL A 273 23.78 -0.43 4.22
C VAL A 273 24.39 0.94 3.97
N THR A 274 24.02 1.56 2.85
CA THR A 274 24.46 2.90 2.51
C THR A 274 23.29 3.88 2.60
N VAL A 275 23.47 4.94 3.39
CA VAL A 275 22.46 6.01 3.55
C VAL A 275 23.11 7.38 3.33
N ALA A 276 22.32 8.35 2.87
CA ALA A 276 22.84 9.68 2.57
C ALA A 276 23.29 10.43 3.84
N ASN A 277 22.54 10.30 4.96
CA ASN A 277 22.85 11.04 6.21
C ASN A 277 22.88 10.12 7.44
N THR A 278 21.72 9.66 7.93
CA THR A 278 21.62 8.98 9.22
C THR A 278 20.96 7.62 9.11
N LEU A 279 21.61 6.61 9.69
CA LEU A 279 20.99 5.31 9.95
C LEU A 279 20.64 5.22 11.45
N VAL A 280 19.38 4.89 11.75
CA VAL A 280 18.89 4.62 13.10
C VAL A 280 18.38 3.18 13.16
N LEU A 281 18.89 2.42 14.13
CA LEU A 281 18.38 1.07 14.45
C LEU A 281 17.74 1.15 15.84
N ALA A 282 16.41 1.03 15.91
CA ALA A 282 15.64 1.12 17.15
C ALA A 282 14.89 -0.20 17.38
N ILE A 283 15.31 -0.95 18.39
CA ILE A 283 14.91 -2.32 18.63
C ILE A 283 14.56 -2.60 20.09
N GLY A 284 13.80 -3.69 20.29
CA GLY A 284 13.56 -4.29 21.62
C GLY A 284 14.51 -5.43 21.99
N ALA A 285 15.52 -5.76 21.16
CA ALA A 285 16.41 -6.91 21.33
C ALA A 285 17.87 -6.58 20.86
N ASP A 286 18.60 -7.50 20.27
CA ASP A 286 20.02 -7.33 19.93
C ASP A 286 20.24 -6.81 18.49
N VAL A 287 21.30 -6.01 18.29
CA VAL A 287 21.83 -5.65 16.95
C VAL A 287 23.11 -6.40 16.69
N THR A 288 23.14 -7.15 15.60
CA THR A 288 24.37 -7.80 15.10
C THR A 288 24.75 -7.18 13.76
N VAL A 289 25.96 -6.63 13.65
CA VAL A 289 26.50 -6.05 12.42
C VAL A 289 27.70 -6.88 11.97
N ALA A 290 27.54 -7.54 10.81
CA ALA A 290 28.60 -8.36 10.20
C ALA A 290 29.23 -7.69 8.95
N ASN A 291 28.75 -6.53 8.54
CA ASN A 291 29.20 -5.79 7.35
C ASN A 291 29.27 -4.27 7.57
N THR A 292 29.54 -3.51 6.53
CA THR A 292 29.81 -2.08 6.60
C THR A 292 28.54 -1.25 6.68
N LEU A 293 28.50 -0.31 7.60
CA LEU A 293 27.55 0.79 7.68
C LEU A 293 28.25 2.05 7.16
N VAL A 294 27.72 2.65 6.06
CA VAL A 294 28.28 3.85 5.40
C VAL A 294 27.24 4.93 5.25
#